data_82bb3c8c80aae0be2825c03ba7b4e085
#
_entry.id   82bb3c8c80aae0be2825c03ba7b4e085
#
_cell.length_a   1.000
_cell.length_b   1.000
_cell.length_c   1.000
_cell.angle_alpha   90.00
_cell.angle_beta   90.00
_cell.angle_gamma   90.00
#
_symmetry.space_group_name_H-M   'P 1'
#
loop_
_entity.id
_entity.type
_entity.pdbx_description
1 polymer ?
#
loop_
_entity_poly.entity_id
_entity_poly.type
_entity_poly.pdbx_seq_one_letter_code
_entity_poly.pdbx_strand_id
1 'polypeptide(L)'
;MFLKLIKSAALASLFALSASAQDGTIYPLDAPAEPNAIPLNTGGVKDQPAKESWFRQWGEPMVRNVSDATLTPFLPDPAKANGTAVLVAPGGGFRWLSINNEGWKIAKALNDQGVAAFVLKYRLIPTPPTIEGLKESMNRTMAAVTPAAGKAPGDTPPPPKPPEWDLSNQQTDAEAAYALIVKNAEKWHVDPKRIGMMGFSAGAGLTMHCTLHSQTMKFAFIAPIYGGMGPVEVPKDAPPLFTAIAADDFLFKGQFGLIKSWFDAGRPVEFHLYQNGGHGFGMGYPNHPTYWWFEVFTHWLDVNKFLATNAAK
;
A
#
# COMPACT_ATOMS: atom_id res chain seq x y z
N MET A 1 37.81 54.31 -38.62
CA MET A 1 37.10 53.08 -39.03
C MET A 1 36.54 52.48 -37.78
N PHE A 2 35.26 52.70 -37.49
CA PHE A 2 34.59 52.39 -36.22
C PHE A 2 34.06 50.95 -36.22
N LEU A 3 34.50 50.17 -35.28
CA LEU A 3 33.95 48.81 -35.03
C LEU A 3 32.88 48.93 -33.91
N LYS A 4 31.61 48.68 -34.28
CA LYS A 4 30.48 48.66 -33.33
C LYS A 4 30.46 47.29 -32.63
N LEU A 5 30.64 47.28 -31.31
CA LEU A 5 30.32 46.16 -30.46
C LEU A 5 28.82 46.02 -30.30
N ILE A 6 28.24 44.93 -30.74
CA ILE A 6 26.87 44.53 -30.45
C ILE A 6 26.91 43.71 -29.14
N LYS A 7 26.33 44.24 -28.05
CA LYS A 7 26.12 43.49 -26.82
C LYS A 7 24.83 42.68 -26.95
N SER A 8 24.96 41.39 -27.11
CA SER A 8 23.83 40.46 -26.98
C SER A 8 23.59 40.19 -25.49
N ALA A 9 22.49 40.72 -24.98
CA ALA A 9 22.00 40.34 -23.65
C ALA A 9 21.25 39.00 -23.79
N ALA A 10 21.86 37.91 -23.34
CA ALA A 10 21.19 36.63 -23.16
C ALA A 10 20.36 36.70 -21.88
N LEU A 11 19.05 36.69 -22.04
CA LEU A 11 18.07 36.58 -20.96
C LEU A 11 18.05 35.11 -20.53
N ALA A 12 18.83 34.76 -19.52
CA ALA A 12 18.75 33.44 -18.85
C ALA A 12 17.53 33.46 -17.92
N SER A 13 16.41 32.95 -18.41
CA SER A 13 15.24 32.62 -17.55
C SER A 13 15.63 31.42 -16.68
N LEU A 14 16.03 31.67 -15.45
CA LEU A 14 16.08 30.66 -14.40
C LEU A 14 14.65 30.19 -14.13
N PHE A 15 14.26 29.05 -14.66
CA PHE A 15 13.20 28.25 -14.09
C PHE A 15 13.74 27.66 -12.77
N ALA A 16 13.55 28.37 -11.68
CA ALA A 16 13.64 27.77 -10.36
C ALA A 16 12.45 26.81 -10.23
N LEU A 17 12.66 25.53 -10.54
CA LEU A 17 11.82 24.47 -10.01
C LEU A 17 12.03 24.48 -8.49
N SER A 18 11.17 25.20 -7.78
CA SER A 18 10.99 25.03 -6.37
C SER A 18 10.52 23.57 -6.18
N ALA A 19 11.43 22.69 -5.76
CA ALA A 19 11.04 21.48 -5.06
C ALA A 19 10.36 21.95 -3.76
N SER A 20 9.04 22.18 -3.81
CA SER A 20 8.24 22.36 -2.62
C SER A 20 8.39 21.05 -1.85
N ALA A 21 9.10 21.10 -0.72
CA ALA A 21 8.97 20.08 0.29
C ALA A 21 7.46 19.86 0.47
N GLN A 22 6.99 18.64 0.22
CA GLN A 22 5.55 18.36 0.28
C GLN A 22 5.11 18.65 1.71
N ASP A 23 4.39 19.77 1.87
CA ASP A 23 3.88 20.22 3.15
C ASP A 23 2.92 19.14 3.68
N GLY A 24 3.17 18.65 4.90
CA GLY A 24 2.30 17.69 5.58
C GLY A 24 0.95 18.26 6.03
N THR A 25 0.63 19.49 5.62
CA THR A 25 -0.64 20.15 5.93
C THR A 25 -1.80 19.39 5.31
N ILE A 26 -2.86 19.23 6.10
CA ILE A 26 -4.09 18.56 5.69
C ILE A 26 -5.09 19.62 5.20
N TYR A 27 -5.59 19.40 3.99
CA TYR A 27 -6.62 20.23 3.37
C TYR A 27 -7.86 19.39 3.07
N PRO A 28 -9.09 19.87 3.33
CA PRO A 28 -10.30 19.24 2.82
C PRO A 28 -10.22 19.04 1.30
N LEU A 29 -10.78 17.95 0.81
CA LEU A 29 -10.87 17.64 -0.61
C LEU A 29 -12.29 17.17 -0.91
N ASP A 30 -12.86 17.63 -2.00
CA ASP A 30 -14.09 17.05 -2.54
C ASP A 30 -13.81 15.61 -2.99
N ALA A 31 -14.78 14.73 -2.79
CA ALA A 31 -14.64 13.33 -3.19
C ALA A 31 -14.39 13.25 -4.71
N PRO A 32 -13.28 12.64 -5.14
CA PRO A 32 -13.06 12.40 -6.55
C PRO A 32 -14.09 11.40 -7.08
N ALA A 33 -14.38 11.48 -8.39
CA ALA A 33 -15.25 10.49 -9.02
C ALA A 33 -14.59 9.11 -9.02
N GLU A 34 -15.34 8.11 -8.56
CA GLU A 34 -14.94 6.70 -8.57
C GLU A 34 -15.91 5.85 -9.41
N PRO A 35 -16.05 6.11 -10.74
CA PRO A 35 -17.12 5.55 -11.57
C PRO A 35 -17.07 4.02 -11.70
N ASN A 36 -15.90 3.43 -11.45
CA ASN A 36 -15.69 1.98 -11.56
C ASN A 36 -15.71 1.28 -10.19
N ALA A 37 -15.93 2.01 -9.09
CA ALA A 37 -15.99 1.42 -7.76
C ALA A 37 -17.24 0.55 -7.61
N ILE A 38 -17.04 -0.71 -7.23
CA ILE A 38 -18.09 -1.70 -7.05
C ILE A 38 -18.34 -1.86 -5.55
N PRO A 39 -19.56 -1.58 -5.03
CA PRO A 39 -19.90 -1.81 -3.65
C PRO A 39 -19.77 -3.29 -3.27
N LEU A 40 -19.13 -3.57 -2.14
CA LEU A 40 -18.97 -4.93 -1.63
C LEU A 40 -20.15 -5.38 -0.78
N ASN A 41 -20.98 -4.44 -0.28
CA ASN A 41 -22.15 -4.70 0.55
C ASN A 41 -21.86 -5.55 1.80
N THR A 42 -20.73 -5.31 2.43
CA THR A 42 -20.26 -6.05 3.61
C THR A 42 -20.80 -5.48 4.93
N GLY A 43 -21.70 -4.50 4.86
CA GLY A 43 -22.26 -3.78 6.01
C GLY A 43 -21.53 -2.47 6.27
N GLY A 44 -22.03 -1.74 7.29
CA GLY A 44 -21.46 -0.46 7.70
C GLY A 44 -20.50 -0.60 8.88
N VAL A 45 -20.04 0.55 9.40
CA VAL A 45 -19.28 0.65 10.64
C VAL A 45 -20.21 1.15 11.76
N LYS A 46 -20.30 0.38 12.85
CA LYS A 46 -21.13 0.74 13.99
C LYS A 46 -20.62 2.04 14.63
N ASP A 47 -21.55 2.88 15.08
CA ASP A 47 -21.27 4.12 15.82
C ASP A 47 -20.31 5.09 15.08
N GLN A 48 -20.38 5.11 13.73
CA GLN A 48 -19.56 6.02 12.94
C GLN A 48 -20.00 7.48 13.12
N PRO A 49 -19.14 8.35 13.66
CA PRO A 49 -19.51 9.73 14.01
C PRO A 49 -19.59 10.66 12.80
N ALA A 50 -19.02 10.29 11.67
CA ALA A 50 -18.97 11.10 10.47
C ALA A 50 -19.01 10.24 9.19
N LYS A 51 -19.56 10.80 8.13
CA LYS A 51 -19.56 10.19 6.79
C LYS A 51 -18.15 10.12 6.22
N GLU A 52 -17.97 9.25 5.22
CA GLU A 52 -16.80 9.23 4.37
C GLU A 52 -16.45 10.65 3.93
N SER A 53 -15.19 11.01 4.05
CA SER A 53 -14.69 12.31 3.63
C SER A 53 -13.27 12.22 3.12
N TRP A 54 -12.92 13.17 2.26
CA TRP A 54 -11.65 13.20 1.56
C TRP A 54 -10.81 14.37 2.02
N PHE A 55 -9.51 14.19 1.98
CA PHE A 55 -8.55 15.23 2.29
C PHE A 55 -7.29 15.05 1.43
N ARG A 56 -6.50 16.11 1.32
CA ARG A 56 -5.20 16.11 0.67
C ARG A 56 -4.11 16.26 1.72
N GLN A 57 -3.10 15.42 1.66
CA GLN A 57 -1.89 15.53 2.45
C GLN A 57 -0.70 15.09 1.60
N TRP A 58 0.46 15.73 1.73
CA TRP A 58 1.65 15.47 0.91
C TRP A 58 1.36 15.50 -0.61
N GLY A 59 0.44 16.35 -1.03
CA GLY A 59 0.01 16.43 -2.43
C GLY A 59 -0.94 15.32 -2.89
N GLU A 60 -1.22 14.31 -2.06
CA GLU A 60 -1.98 13.11 -2.42
C GLU A 60 -3.40 13.14 -1.83
N PRO A 61 -4.41 12.70 -2.60
CA PRO A 61 -5.76 12.47 -2.06
C PRO A 61 -5.78 11.26 -1.14
N MET A 62 -6.48 11.41 -0.04
CA MET A 62 -6.71 10.39 0.98
C MET A 62 -8.18 10.35 1.36
N VAL A 63 -8.67 9.17 1.76
CA VAL A 63 -10.05 8.99 2.22
C VAL A 63 -10.08 8.48 3.65
N ARG A 64 -11.05 8.92 4.43
CA ARG A 64 -11.28 8.50 5.82
C ARG A 64 -12.76 8.24 6.09
N ASN A 65 -13.05 7.62 7.24
CA ASN A 65 -14.41 7.27 7.64
C ASN A 65 -15.15 6.45 6.58
N VAL A 66 -14.44 5.55 5.92
CA VAL A 66 -15.05 4.58 5.00
C VAL A 66 -15.92 3.63 5.81
N SER A 67 -17.24 3.64 5.56
CA SER A 67 -18.22 2.71 6.13
C SER A 67 -18.71 1.68 5.13
N ASP A 68 -18.64 2.02 3.86
CA ASP A 68 -19.12 1.20 2.75
C ASP A 68 -17.93 0.80 1.88
N ALA A 69 -17.49 -0.45 2.07
CA ALA A 69 -16.34 -0.95 1.34
C ALA A 69 -16.63 -1.08 -0.16
N THR A 70 -15.63 -0.72 -0.97
CA THR A 70 -15.71 -0.85 -2.43
C THR A 70 -14.46 -1.50 -3.00
N LEU A 71 -14.61 -2.15 -4.15
CA LEU A 71 -13.53 -2.66 -4.97
C LEU A 71 -13.47 -1.92 -6.30
N THR A 72 -12.35 -1.30 -6.61
CA THR A 72 -12.16 -0.63 -7.90
C THR A 72 -11.25 -1.47 -8.80
N PRO A 73 -11.78 -2.07 -9.88
CA PRO A 73 -10.99 -2.79 -10.87
C PRO A 73 -10.14 -1.83 -11.72
N PHE A 74 -8.89 -2.17 -11.87
CA PHE A 74 -7.96 -1.63 -12.86
C PHE A 74 -7.53 -2.81 -13.74
N LEU A 75 -8.01 -2.84 -14.96
CA LEU A 75 -7.77 -3.93 -15.87
C LEU A 75 -6.76 -3.52 -16.94
N PRO A 76 -5.76 -4.36 -17.24
CA PRO A 76 -4.84 -4.09 -18.34
C PRO A 76 -5.57 -4.22 -19.68
N ASP A 77 -4.95 -3.74 -20.75
CA ASP A 77 -5.39 -4.06 -22.09
C ASP A 77 -5.56 -5.60 -22.23
N PRO A 78 -6.70 -6.10 -22.69
CA PRO A 78 -6.91 -7.53 -22.86
C PRO A 78 -5.82 -8.25 -23.67
N ALA A 79 -5.19 -7.56 -24.64
CA ALA A 79 -4.10 -8.10 -25.43
C ALA A 79 -2.80 -8.29 -24.63
N LYS A 80 -2.67 -7.61 -23.47
CA LYS A 80 -1.50 -7.66 -22.57
C LYS A 80 -1.79 -8.46 -21.30
N ALA A 81 -3.06 -8.76 -21.03
CA ALA A 81 -3.46 -9.46 -19.81
C ALA A 81 -2.75 -10.83 -19.71
N ASN A 82 -1.98 -11.02 -18.63
CA ASN A 82 -1.25 -12.26 -18.39
C ASN A 82 -1.98 -13.24 -17.47
N GLY A 83 -3.17 -12.86 -16.98
CA GLY A 83 -4.01 -13.66 -16.10
C GLY A 83 -3.71 -13.49 -14.60
N THR A 84 -2.63 -12.83 -14.23
CA THR A 84 -2.32 -12.54 -12.84
C THR A 84 -3.16 -11.36 -12.32
N ALA A 85 -3.57 -11.46 -11.08
CA ALA A 85 -4.32 -10.40 -10.41
C ALA A 85 -3.72 -10.06 -9.04
N VAL A 86 -3.86 -8.81 -8.61
CA VAL A 86 -3.43 -8.34 -7.29
C VAL A 86 -4.57 -7.58 -6.62
N LEU A 87 -4.98 -8.06 -5.44
CA LEU A 87 -5.81 -7.30 -4.52
C LEU A 87 -4.91 -6.32 -3.76
N VAL A 88 -5.13 -5.01 -3.96
CA VAL A 88 -4.29 -3.95 -3.40
C VAL A 88 -4.98 -3.31 -2.21
N ALA A 89 -4.34 -3.37 -1.04
CA ALA A 89 -4.82 -2.79 0.21
C ALA A 89 -3.95 -1.58 0.61
N PRO A 90 -4.41 -0.33 0.41
CA PRO A 90 -3.67 0.86 0.83
C PRO A 90 -3.46 0.94 2.35
N GLY A 91 -2.44 1.67 2.80
CA GLY A 91 -2.18 1.98 4.20
C GLY A 91 -2.90 3.22 4.70
N GLY A 92 -2.60 3.59 5.93
CA GLY A 92 -3.17 4.76 6.62
C GLY A 92 -3.61 4.45 8.06
N GLY A 93 -2.95 3.49 8.72
CA GLY A 93 -3.18 3.15 10.13
C GLY A 93 -4.60 2.66 10.45
N PHE A 94 -5.31 2.08 9.49
CA PHE A 94 -6.72 1.70 9.57
C PHE A 94 -7.69 2.87 9.86
N ARG A 95 -7.25 4.12 9.78
CA ARG A 95 -8.03 5.33 10.05
C ARG A 95 -8.27 6.17 8.80
N TRP A 96 -7.42 6.05 7.81
CA TRP A 96 -7.57 6.62 6.46
C TRP A 96 -6.91 5.68 5.45
N LEU A 97 -7.07 5.96 4.16
CA LEU A 97 -6.38 5.25 3.10
C LEU A 97 -5.57 6.24 2.26
N SER A 98 -4.32 5.91 2.04
CA SER A 98 -3.42 6.52 1.05
C SER A 98 -3.82 6.03 -0.35
N ILE A 99 -5.08 6.28 -0.71
CA ILE A 99 -5.78 5.61 -1.82
C ILE A 99 -5.13 5.83 -3.18
N ASN A 100 -4.52 7.01 -3.40
CA ASN A 100 -3.84 7.29 -4.65
C ASN A 100 -2.42 6.72 -4.65
N ASN A 101 -1.60 7.06 -3.65
CA ASN A 101 -0.19 6.69 -3.62
C ASN A 101 0.03 5.18 -3.50
N GLU A 102 -0.77 4.51 -2.67
CA GLU A 102 -0.66 3.08 -2.34
C GLU A 102 -1.79 2.23 -2.96
N GLY A 103 -2.66 2.86 -3.74
CA GLY A 103 -3.77 2.21 -4.43
C GLY A 103 -3.73 2.45 -5.94
N TRP A 104 -4.22 3.59 -6.40
CA TRP A 104 -4.42 3.83 -7.84
C TRP A 104 -3.11 3.87 -8.64
N LYS A 105 -2.05 4.49 -8.12
CA LYS A 105 -0.73 4.51 -8.78
C LYS A 105 -0.13 3.10 -8.88
N ILE A 106 -0.25 2.31 -7.83
CA ILE A 106 0.20 0.92 -7.81
C ILE A 106 -0.60 0.09 -8.82
N ALA A 107 -1.92 0.24 -8.83
CA ALA A 107 -2.79 -0.47 -9.75
C ALA A 107 -2.47 -0.16 -11.21
N LYS A 108 -2.20 1.12 -11.52
CA LYS A 108 -1.77 1.53 -12.85
C LYS A 108 -0.42 0.91 -13.23
N ALA A 109 0.56 0.92 -12.35
CA ALA A 109 1.88 0.32 -12.59
C ALA A 109 1.78 -1.20 -12.82
N LEU A 110 0.90 -1.90 -12.07
CA LEU A 110 0.61 -3.32 -12.31
C LEU A 110 -0.03 -3.56 -13.68
N ASN A 111 -0.96 -2.70 -14.11
CA ASN A 111 -1.57 -2.82 -15.44
C ASN A 111 -0.56 -2.65 -16.57
N ASP A 112 0.42 -1.78 -16.40
CA ASP A 112 1.50 -1.58 -17.39
C ASP A 112 2.33 -2.89 -17.56
N GLN A 113 2.30 -3.80 -16.57
CA GLN A 113 2.89 -5.15 -16.59
C GLN A 113 1.89 -6.26 -17.02
N GLY A 114 0.70 -5.90 -17.48
CA GLY A 114 -0.34 -6.87 -17.87
C GLY A 114 -1.05 -7.57 -16.70
N VAL A 115 -0.87 -7.08 -15.48
CA VAL A 115 -1.48 -7.62 -14.26
C VAL A 115 -2.79 -6.87 -13.96
N ALA A 116 -3.88 -7.59 -13.75
CA ALA A 116 -5.11 -6.98 -13.27
C ALA A 116 -4.94 -6.54 -11.79
N ALA A 117 -5.33 -5.33 -11.46
CA ALA A 117 -5.24 -4.83 -10.10
C ALA A 117 -6.62 -4.39 -9.58
N PHE A 118 -6.86 -4.64 -8.32
CA PHE A 118 -8.14 -4.39 -7.67
C PHE A 118 -7.89 -3.62 -6.38
N VAL A 119 -8.20 -2.32 -6.37
CA VAL A 119 -7.96 -1.48 -5.20
C VAL A 119 -9.13 -1.60 -4.24
N LEU A 120 -8.82 -2.05 -3.03
CA LEU A 120 -9.79 -2.22 -1.95
C LEU A 120 -9.86 -0.95 -1.10
N LYS A 121 -11.01 -0.29 -1.13
CA LYS A 121 -11.36 0.76 -0.17
C LYS A 121 -12.13 0.08 0.97
N TYR A 122 -11.39 -0.40 1.97
CA TYR A 122 -11.95 -1.17 3.08
C TYR A 122 -12.46 -0.27 4.21
N ARG A 123 -13.37 -0.80 5.05
CA ARG A 123 -13.94 -0.09 6.21
C ARG A 123 -12.86 0.32 7.19
N LEU A 124 -12.98 1.50 7.75
CA LEU A 124 -11.98 2.13 8.60
C LEU A 124 -12.47 2.31 10.03
N ILE A 125 -11.52 2.37 10.95
CA ILE A 125 -11.78 2.84 12.31
C ILE A 125 -12.15 4.31 12.23
N PRO A 126 -13.29 4.73 12.81
CA PRO A 126 -13.76 6.10 12.72
C PRO A 126 -12.75 7.12 13.25
N THR A 127 -12.68 8.25 12.59
CA THR A 127 -11.91 9.44 13.01
C THR A 127 -12.86 10.59 13.34
N PRO A 128 -12.43 11.57 14.16
CA PRO A 128 -13.25 12.74 14.48
C PRO A 128 -13.74 13.46 13.22
N PRO A 129 -14.93 14.09 13.24
CA PRO A 129 -15.52 14.69 12.02
C PRO A 129 -14.74 15.88 11.48
N THR A 130 -14.04 16.64 12.32
CA THR A 130 -13.28 17.83 11.91
C THR A 130 -11.86 17.51 11.45
N ILE A 131 -11.26 18.38 10.66
CA ILE A 131 -9.85 18.28 10.24
C ILE A 131 -8.92 18.44 11.45
N GLU A 132 -9.23 19.33 12.38
CA GLU A 132 -8.47 19.51 13.61
C GLU A 132 -8.44 18.24 14.45
N GLY A 133 -9.61 17.62 14.66
CA GLY A 133 -9.71 16.34 15.36
C GLY A 133 -8.97 15.21 14.64
N LEU A 134 -8.98 15.20 13.30
CA LEU A 134 -8.16 14.26 12.50
C LEU A 134 -6.67 14.49 12.78
N LYS A 135 -6.19 15.73 12.70
CA LYS A 135 -4.78 16.08 12.97
C LYS A 135 -4.34 15.63 14.36
N GLU A 136 -5.15 15.89 15.37
CA GLU A 136 -4.88 15.44 16.74
C GLU A 136 -4.83 13.91 16.85
N SER A 137 -5.75 13.21 16.18
CA SER A 137 -5.77 11.74 16.13
C SER A 137 -4.51 11.18 15.46
N MET A 138 -4.09 11.77 14.33
CA MET A 138 -2.86 11.38 13.64
C MET A 138 -1.63 11.62 14.51
N ASN A 139 -1.53 12.79 15.13
CA ASN A 139 -0.41 13.12 16.02
C ASN A 139 -0.31 12.15 17.20
N ARG A 140 -1.43 11.78 17.83
CA ARG A 140 -1.45 10.77 18.89
C ARG A 140 -0.98 9.40 18.39
N THR A 141 -1.44 8.99 17.22
CA THR A 141 -1.03 7.71 16.61
C THR A 141 0.47 7.70 16.32
N MET A 142 1.00 8.76 15.72
CA MET A 142 2.42 8.88 15.42
C MET A 142 3.28 8.91 16.69
N ALA A 143 2.87 9.66 17.71
CA ALA A 143 3.57 9.71 18.99
C ALA A 143 3.63 8.33 19.69
N ALA A 144 2.62 7.49 19.50
CA ALA A 144 2.60 6.14 20.08
C ALA A 144 3.54 5.15 19.39
N VAL A 145 3.89 5.39 18.11
CA VAL A 145 4.74 4.47 17.32
C VAL A 145 6.15 4.98 17.08
N THR A 146 6.38 6.29 17.20
CA THR A 146 7.69 6.91 17.03
C THR A 146 8.47 6.82 18.35
N PRO A 147 9.69 6.24 18.36
CA PRO A 147 10.55 6.24 19.56
C PRO A 147 10.85 7.68 20.00
N ALA A 148 10.89 7.90 21.32
CA ALA A 148 11.33 9.19 21.87
C ALA A 148 12.76 9.50 21.39
N ALA A 149 12.95 10.64 20.75
CA ALA A 149 14.25 11.07 20.26
C ALA A 149 15.28 11.10 21.42
N GLY A 150 16.45 10.49 21.23
CA GLY A 150 17.60 10.61 22.14
C GLY A 150 17.83 9.45 23.12
N LYS A 151 17.07 8.35 23.05
CA LYS A 151 17.38 7.14 23.83
C LYS A 151 18.09 6.10 22.98
N ALA A 152 19.22 5.58 23.50
CA ALA A 152 19.93 4.50 22.84
C ALA A 152 19.09 3.20 22.80
N PRO A 153 19.28 2.34 21.77
CA PRO A 153 18.67 1.02 21.77
C PRO A 153 19.12 0.25 23.02
N GLY A 154 18.17 -0.07 23.90
CA GLY A 154 18.45 -0.81 25.15
C GLY A 154 18.01 -0.12 26.44
N ASP A 155 17.83 1.21 26.44
CA ASP A 155 17.43 1.99 27.63
C ASP A 155 15.92 2.25 27.73
N THR A 156 15.15 1.76 26.79
CA THR A 156 13.69 1.87 26.83
C THR A 156 13.06 0.56 27.27
N PRO A 157 12.06 0.59 28.17
CA PRO A 157 11.23 -0.58 28.38
C PRO A 157 10.67 -1.06 27.02
N PRO A 158 10.48 -2.38 26.84
CA PRO A 158 9.90 -2.88 25.61
C PRO A 158 8.62 -2.06 25.31
N PRO A 159 8.44 -1.62 24.06
CA PRO A 159 7.24 -0.88 23.71
C PRO A 159 6.01 -1.70 24.11
N PRO A 160 4.94 -1.04 24.59
CA PRO A 160 3.71 -1.74 24.89
C PRO A 160 3.33 -2.58 23.66
N LYS A 161 2.82 -3.80 23.89
CA LYS A 161 2.31 -4.62 22.78
C LYS A 161 1.44 -3.74 21.91
N PRO A 162 1.62 -3.76 20.59
CA PRO A 162 0.69 -3.05 19.70
C PRO A 162 -0.74 -3.47 20.08
N PRO A 163 -1.71 -2.55 20.07
CA PRO A 163 -3.08 -2.93 20.28
C PRO A 163 -3.44 -4.05 19.28
N GLU A 164 -4.04 -5.11 19.79
CA GLU A 164 -4.66 -6.11 18.92
C GLU A 164 -5.81 -5.41 18.19
N TRP A 165 -5.60 -5.14 16.92
CA TRP A 165 -6.64 -4.55 16.09
C TRP A 165 -7.69 -5.62 15.80
N ASP A 166 -8.95 -5.35 16.13
CA ASP A 166 -10.04 -6.12 15.56
C ASP A 166 -10.17 -5.79 14.07
N LEU A 167 -9.68 -6.68 13.23
CA LEU A 167 -9.69 -6.55 11.77
C LEU A 167 -10.83 -7.32 11.11
N SER A 168 -11.84 -7.74 11.87
CA SER A 168 -12.97 -8.54 11.38
C SER A 168 -13.71 -7.86 10.22
N ASN A 169 -13.94 -6.55 10.29
CA ASN A 169 -14.54 -5.77 9.22
C ASN A 169 -13.66 -5.76 7.97
N GLN A 170 -12.37 -5.47 8.13
CA GLN A 170 -11.42 -5.37 7.02
C GLN A 170 -11.18 -6.74 6.37
N GLN A 171 -11.15 -7.82 7.15
CA GLN A 171 -11.08 -9.18 6.64
C GLN A 171 -12.33 -9.52 5.82
N THR A 172 -13.52 -9.23 6.34
CA THR A 172 -14.78 -9.45 5.63
C THR A 172 -14.81 -8.71 4.29
N ASP A 173 -14.30 -7.46 4.26
CA ASP A 173 -14.20 -6.66 3.03
C ASP A 173 -13.23 -7.30 2.03
N ALA A 174 -12.07 -7.76 2.50
CA ALA A 174 -11.06 -8.42 1.67
C ALA A 174 -11.58 -9.77 1.13
N GLU A 175 -12.28 -10.56 1.93
CA GLU A 175 -12.91 -11.81 1.51
C GLU A 175 -13.99 -11.59 0.45
N ALA A 176 -14.85 -10.57 0.64
CA ALA A 176 -15.86 -10.19 -0.36
C ALA A 176 -15.20 -9.71 -1.68
N ALA A 177 -14.13 -8.92 -1.58
CA ALA A 177 -13.36 -8.48 -2.74
C ALA A 177 -12.73 -9.66 -3.49
N TYR A 178 -12.07 -10.57 -2.77
CA TYR A 178 -11.47 -11.77 -3.36
C TYR A 178 -12.54 -12.65 -4.05
N ALA A 179 -13.66 -12.89 -3.38
CA ALA A 179 -14.78 -13.65 -3.95
C ALA A 179 -15.34 -12.99 -5.22
N LEU A 180 -15.43 -11.65 -5.25
CA LEU A 180 -15.88 -10.89 -6.42
C LEU A 180 -14.88 -11.01 -7.59
N ILE A 181 -13.57 -11.01 -7.30
CA ILE A 181 -12.52 -11.22 -8.33
C ILE A 181 -12.66 -12.63 -8.91
N VAL A 182 -12.77 -13.66 -8.07
CA VAL A 182 -12.94 -15.06 -8.50
C VAL A 182 -14.22 -15.23 -9.34
N LYS A 183 -15.34 -14.64 -8.89
CA LYS A 183 -16.63 -14.70 -9.60
C LYS A 183 -16.57 -14.10 -11.01
N ASN A 184 -15.77 -13.06 -11.21
CA ASN A 184 -15.65 -12.36 -12.48
C ASN A 184 -14.33 -12.67 -13.22
N ALA A 185 -13.63 -13.72 -12.84
CA ALA A 185 -12.29 -14.02 -13.32
C ALA A 185 -12.22 -14.12 -14.85
N GLU A 186 -13.15 -14.82 -15.48
CA GLU A 186 -13.24 -14.92 -16.93
C GLU A 186 -13.44 -13.53 -17.59
N LYS A 187 -14.41 -12.76 -17.11
CA LYS A 187 -14.71 -11.41 -17.63
C LYS A 187 -13.52 -10.46 -17.50
N TRP A 188 -12.71 -10.63 -16.48
CA TRP A 188 -11.58 -9.77 -16.18
C TRP A 188 -10.23 -10.34 -16.65
N HIS A 189 -10.26 -11.45 -17.39
CA HIS A 189 -9.07 -12.16 -17.89
C HIS A 189 -8.09 -12.52 -16.75
N VAL A 190 -8.64 -12.98 -15.61
CA VAL A 190 -7.89 -13.38 -14.42
C VAL A 190 -7.89 -14.91 -14.30
N ASP A 191 -6.75 -15.49 -13.98
CA ASP A 191 -6.65 -16.88 -13.53
C ASP A 191 -6.87 -16.92 -11.99
N PRO A 192 -7.94 -17.56 -11.48
CA PRO A 192 -8.20 -17.63 -10.05
C PRO A 192 -7.08 -18.25 -9.22
N LYS A 193 -6.16 -18.99 -9.86
CA LYS A 193 -4.98 -19.59 -9.22
C LYS A 193 -3.79 -18.63 -9.16
N ARG A 194 -3.90 -17.44 -9.75
CA ARG A 194 -2.83 -16.43 -9.81
C ARG A 194 -3.25 -15.10 -9.19
N ILE A 195 -4.07 -15.15 -8.15
CA ILE A 195 -4.48 -13.97 -7.39
C ILE A 195 -3.53 -13.79 -6.20
N GLY A 196 -2.79 -12.69 -6.16
CA GLY A 196 -1.99 -12.27 -5.01
C GLY A 196 -2.67 -11.16 -4.22
N MET A 197 -2.11 -10.86 -3.03
CA MET A 197 -2.49 -9.68 -2.26
C MET A 197 -1.25 -8.84 -1.96
N MET A 198 -1.37 -7.55 -2.20
CA MET A 198 -0.35 -6.55 -1.88
C MET A 198 -0.96 -5.52 -0.93
N GLY A 199 -0.26 -5.20 0.14
CA GLY A 199 -0.71 -4.16 1.05
C GLY A 199 0.43 -3.31 1.55
N PHE A 200 0.09 -2.11 2.00
CA PHE A 200 1.04 -1.08 2.40
C PHE A 200 0.79 -0.66 3.85
N SER A 201 1.81 -0.64 4.70
CA SER A 201 1.66 -0.20 6.10
C SER A 201 0.52 -0.97 6.82
N ALA A 202 -0.57 -0.31 7.20
CA ALA A 202 -1.75 -0.96 7.75
C ALA A 202 -2.35 -1.99 6.77
N GLY A 203 -2.35 -1.69 5.46
CA GLY A 203 -2.75 -2.63 4.41
C GLY A 203 -1.82 -3.85 4.32
N ALA A 204 -0.52 -3.71 4.63
CA ALA A 204 0.39 -4.84 4.79
C ALA A 204 -0.01 -5.68 6.01
N GLY A 205 -0.41 -5.04 7.12
CA GLY A 205 -1.00 -5.71 8.27
C GLY A 205 -2.25 -6.50 7.90
N LEU A 206 -3.15 -5.91 7.10
CA LEU A 206 -4.33 -6.60 6.58
C LEU A 206 -3.97 -7.78 5.67
N THR A 207 -2.98 -7.61 4.78
CA THR A 207 -2.48 -8.71 3.93
C THR A 207 -1.99 -9.89 4.77
N MET A 208 -1.19 -9.61 5.80
CA MET A 208 -0.72 -10.63 6.74
C MET A 208 -1.87 -11.27 7.51
N HIS A 209 -2.78 -10.45 8.05
CA HIS A 209 -3.96 -10.95 8.79
C HIS A 209 -4.80 -11.90 7.92
N CYS A 210 -5.13 -11.48 6.71
CA CYS A 210 -5.88 -12.32 5.77
C CYS A 210 -5.15 -13.61 5.43
N THR A 211 -3.83 -13.56 5.23
CA THR A 211 -3.01 -14.74 4.91
C THR A 211 -2.98 -15.76 6.05
N LEU A 212 -2.96 -15.28 7.29
CA LEU A 212 -2.82 -16.14 8.48
C LEU A 212 -4.17 -16.65 9.00
N HIS A 213 -5.27 -15.93 8.78
CA HIS A 213 -6.55 -16.21 9.44
C HIS A 213 -7.72 -16.54 8.50
N SER A 214 -7.70 -16.07 7.23
CA SER A 214 -8.79 -16.37 6.31
C SER A 214 -8.81 -17.83 5.88
N GLN A 215 -10.00 -18.43 5.89
CA GLN A 215 -10.23 -19.78 5.40
C GLN A 215 -10.71 -19.81 3.94
N THR A 216 -11.07 -18.64 3.41
CA THR A 216 -11.71 -18.53 2.08
C THR A 216 -10.77 -17.99 1.01
N MET A 217 -9.75 -17.21 1.38
CA MET A 217 -8.77 -16.66 0.44
C MET A 217 -7.56 -17.58 0.28
N LYS A 218 -7.19 -17.87 -0.97
CA LYS A 218 -6.01 -18.66 -1.32
C LYS A 218 -5.14 -17.84 -2.26
N PHE A 219 -4.17 -17.15 -1.68
CA PHE A 219 -3.26 -16.29 -2.44
C PHE A 219 -2.16 -17.09 -3.11
N ALA A 220 -1.86 -16.77 -4.37
CA ALA A 220 -0.72 -17.31 -5.10
C ALA A 220 0.60 -16.73 -4.59
N PHE A 221 0.58 -15.51 -4.10
CA PHE A 221 1.68 -14.79 -3.47
C PHE A 221 1.16 -13.64 -2.62
N ILE A 222 1.99 -13.14 -1.73
CA ILE A 222 1.69 -11.93 -0.94
C ILE A 222 2.85 -10.94 -0.98
N ALA A 223 2.52 -9.65 -0.89
CA ALA A 223 3.49 -8.57 -0.87
C ALA A 223 3.14 -7.53 0.21
N PRO A 224 3.40 -7.81 1.51
CA PRO A 224 3.26 -6.83 2.58
C PRO A 224 4.44 -5.84 2.54
N ILE A 225 4.21 -4.60 2.09
CA ILE A 225 5.22 -3.56 1.92
C ILE A 225 5.24 -2.63 3.14
N TYR A 226 6.42 -2.38 3.70
CA TYR A 226 6.68 -1.62 4.94
C TYR A 226 5.65 -1.89 6.04
N GLY A 227 5.38 -3.18 6.27
CA GLY A 227 4.53 -3.68 7.35
C GLY A 227 5.31 -4.07 8.60
N GLY A 228 4.61 -4.69 9.55
CA GLY A 228 5.24 -5.26 10.76
C GLY A 228 6.19 -6.41 10.43
N MET A 229 7.37 -6.41 11.06
CA MET A 229 8.45 -7.38 10.82
C MET A 229 8.62 -8.39 11.97
N GLY A 230 7.66 -8.40 12.91
CA GLY A 230 7.67 -9.37 14.03
C GLY A 230 7.45 -10.82 13.58
N PRO A 231 7.84 -11.81 14.42
CA PRO A 231 7.63 -13.22 14.11
C PRO A 231 6.14 -13.58 14.11
N VAL A 232 5.78 -14.56 13.28
CA VAL A 232 4.41 -15.08 13.15
C VAL A 232 4.44 -16.61 13.03
N GLU A 233 3.31 -17.26 13.31
CA GLU A 233 3.11 -18.67 12.99
C GLU A 233 2.71 -18.80 11.51
N VAL A 234 3.54 -19.50 10.72
CA VAL A 234 3.37 -19.60 9.28
C VAL A 234 2.63 -20.89 8.92
N PRO A 235 1.46 -20.82 8.26
CA PRO A 235 0.76 -22.01 7.78
C PRO A 235 1.61 -22.84 6.80
N LYS A 236 1.42 -24.17 6.80
CA LYS A 236 2.16 -25.07 5.91
C LYS A 236 2.00 -24.75 4.42
N ASP A 237 0.84 -24.21 4.04
CA ASP A 237 0.47 -23.84 2.68
C ASP A 237 0.59 -22.33 2.42
N ALA A 238 1.26 -21.59 3.31
CA ALA A 238 1.47 -20.14 3.15
C ALA A 238 2.09 -19.82 1.78
N PRO A 239 1.64 -18.77 1.10
CA PRO A 239 2.15 -18.40 -0.21
C PRO A 239 3.58 -17.87 -0.15
N PRO A 240 4.30 -17.82 -1.30
CA PRO A 240 5.52 -17.02 -1.43
C PRO A 240 5.29 -15.58 -0.96
N LEU A 241 6.28 -15.04 -0.24
CA LEU A 241 6.24 -13.70 0.32
C LEU A 241 7.34 -12.84 -0.30
N PHE A 242 6.95 -11.66 -0.79
CA PHE A 242 7.86 -10.56 -1.12
C PHE A 242 7.62 -9.40 -0.16
N THR A 243 8.67 -8.80 0.40
CA THR A 243 8.51 -7.61 1.24
C THR A 243 9.67 -6.65 1.09
N ALA A 244 9.37 -5.36 1.26
CA ALA A 244 10.34 -4.27 1.19
C ALA A 244 10.06 -3.25 2.28
N ILE A 245 11.11 -2.74 2.91
CA ILE A 245 11.04 -1.71 3.94
C ILE A 245 12.32 -0.88 3.92
N ALA A 246 12.28 0.36 4.41
CA ALA A 246 13.47 1.18 4.59
C ALA A 246 14.06 0.99 6.00
N ALA A 247 15.38 1.11 6.16
CA ALA A 247 16.04 0.95 7.45
C ALA A 247 15.72 2.09 8.43
N ASP A 248 15.34 3.24 7.91
CA ASP A 248 14.89 4.42 8.65
C ASP A 248 13.35 4.46 8.85
N ASP A 249 12.64 3.40 8.48
CA ASP A 249 11.20 3.25 8.74
C ASP A 249 10.96 2.96 10.23
N PHE A 250 10.05 3.69 10.86
CA PHE A 250 9.72 3.52 12.28
C PHE A 250 9.11 2.15 12.62
N LEU A 251 8.59 1.40 11.64
CA LEU A 251 8.09 0.04 11.83
C LEU A 251 9.18 -1.02 11.75
N PHE A 252 10.33 -0.73 11.15
CA PHE A 252 11.39 -1.72 10.98
C PHE A 252 11.99 -2.16 12.32
N LYS A 253 12.38 -1.24 13.20
CA LYS A 253 12.91 -1.49 14.56
C LYS A 253 14.02 -2.57 14.63
N GLY A 254 14.73 -2.82 13.53
CA GLY A 254 15.77 -3.84 13.47
C GLY A 254 15.24 -5.30 13.59
N GLN A 255 13.99 -5.55 13.32
CA GLN A 255 13.36 -6.87 13.44
C GLN A 255 13.34 -7.62 12.10
N PHE A 256 13.68 -8.90 12.15
CA PHE A 256 13.65 -9.83 11.00
C PHE A 256 12.76 -11.04 11.27
N GLY A 257 11.91 -10.98 12.29
CA GLY A 257 11.11 -12.11 12.75
C GLY A 257 10.19 -12.68 11.68
N LEU A 258 9.53 -11.82 10.89
CA LEU A 258 8.68 -12.24 9.77
C LEU A 258 9.47 -13.07 8.75
N ILE A 259 10.64 -12.59 8.35
CA ILE A 259 11.49 -13.25 7.36
C ILE A 259 11.96 -14.60 7.87
N LYS A 260 12.42 -14.61 9.13
CA LYS A 260 12.86 -15.86 9.78
C LYS A 260 11.70 -16.87 9.88
N SER A 261 10.49 -16.42 10.23
CA SER A 261 9.32 -17.30 10.32
C SER A 261 9.00 -17.97 8.98
N TRP A 262 9.01 -17.22 7.86
CA TRP A 262 8.78 -17.78 6.52
C TRP A 262 9.87 -18.74 6.11
N PHE A 263 11.14 -18.38 6.33
CA PHE A 263 12.30 -19.21 6.03
C PHE A 263 12.27 -20.52 6.82
N ASP A 264 12.04 -20.47 8.14
CA ASP A 264 11.98 -21.65 9.00
C ASP A 264 10.83 -22.61 8.63
N ALA A 265 9.72 -22.04 8.13
CA ALA A 265 8.58 -22.81 7.61
C ALA A 265 8.85 -23.43 6.22
N GLY A 266 10.03 -23.22 5.64
CA GLY A 266 10.39 -23.68 4.30
C GLY A 266 9.56 -23.03 3.19
N ARG A 267 9.03 -21.83 3.43
CA ARG A 267 8.25 -21.07 2.44
C ARG A 267 9.12 -20.05 1.71
N PRO A 268 8.93 -19.87 0.38
CA PRO A 268 9.70 -18.89 -0.37
C PRO A 268 9.51 -17.49 0.22
N VAL A 269 10.62 -16.78 0.43
CA VAL A 269 10.61 -15.41 0.94
C VAL A 269 11.68 -14.59 0.26
N GLU A 270 11.30 -13.40 -0.20
CA GLU A 270 12.21 -12.40 -0.69
C GLU A 270 12.04 -11.10 0.09
N PHE A 271 13.14 -10.52 0.55
CA PHE A 271 13.16 -9.36 1.41
C PHE A 271 14.18 -8.33 0.96
N HIS A 272 13.75 -7.07 0.87
CA HIS A 272 14.58 -5.93 0.54
C HIS A 272 14.58 -4.90 1.66
N LEU A 273 15.75 -4.70 2.27
CA LEU A 273 15.98 -3.63 3.23
C LEU A 273 16.74 -2.49 2.53
N TYR A 274 16.04 -1.42 2.25
CA TYR A 274 16.63 -0.23 1.63
C TYR A 274 17.30 0.65 2.70
N GLN A 275 18.43 1.26 2.36
CA GLN A 275 19.22 2.08 3.27
C GLN A 275 18.38 3.20 3.91
N ASN A 276 17.57 3.87 3.12
CA ASN A 276 16.66 4.93 3.55
C ASN A 276 15.45 5.04 2.61
N GLY A 277 14.48 5.87 2.98
CA GLY A 277 13.24 6.10 2.23
C GLY A 277 12.08 6.41 3.17
N GLY A 278 12.26 6.21 4.47
CA GLY A 278 11.23 6.42 5.48
C GLY A 278 10.04 5.49 5.33
N HIS A 279 8.94 5.87 5.96
CA HIS A 279 7.67 5.14 5.89
C HIS A 279 6.76 5.72 4.81
N GLY A 280 5.98 4.86 4.12
CA GLY A 280 4.95 5.31 3.19
C GLY A 280 5.48 5.76 1.83
N PHE A 281 6.59 5.18 1.36
CA PHE A 281 7.22 5.59 0.11
C PHE A 281 6.40 5.28 -1.15
N GLY A 282 5.29 4.52 -1.07
CA GLY A 282 4.44 4.21 -2.24
C GLY A 282 5.23 3.65 -3.41
N MET A 283 5.18 4.31 -4.57
CA MET A 283 5.98 3.96 -5.76
C MET A 283 7.48 4.28 -5.62
N GLY A 284 7.92 4.77 -4.46
CA GLY A 284 9.29 5.23 -4.23
C GLY A 284 9.52 6.68 -4.64
N TYR A 285 10.63 7.24 -4.17
CA TYR A 285 11.04 8.62 -4.48
C TYR A 285 12.27 8.59 -5.38
N PRO A 286 12.34 9.37 -6.49
CA PRO A 286 13.40 9.28 -7.50
C PRO A 286 14.84 9.35 -6.98
N ASN A 287 15.07 10.02 -5.86
CA ASN A 287 16.41 10.19 -5.28
C ASN A 287 16.66 9.29 -4.05
N HIS A 288 15.81 8.27 -3.83
CA HIS A 288 15.93 7.33 -2.73
C HIS A 288 16.18 5.91 -3.23
N PRO A 289 16.88 5.06 -2.47
CA PRO A 289 17.05 3.65 -2.82
C PRO A 289 15.74 2.90 -3.06
N THR A 290 14.67 3.32 -2.38
CA THR A 290 13.32 2.75 -2.52
C THR A 290 12.69 2.98 -3.90
N TYR A 291 13.27 3.80 -4.78
CA TYR A 291 12.70 4.10 -6.10
C TYR A 291 12.51 2.85 -6.98
N TRP A 292 13.41 1.88 -6.86
CA TRP A 292 13.44 0.69 -7.72
C TRP A 292 12.72 -0.53 -7.14
N TRP A 293 12.04 -0.40 -6.00
CA TRP A 293 11.42 -1.56 -5.35
C TRP A 293 10.36 -2.25 -6.21
N PHE A 294 9.60 -1.44 -7.00
CA PHE A 294 8.51 -1.98 -7.82
C PHE A 294 9.04 -2.78 -9.02
N GLU A 295 10.12 -2.34 -9.65
CA GLU A 295 10.81 -3.09 -10.70
C GLU A 295 11.39 -4.40 -10.15
N VAL A 296 11.94 -4.38 -8.95
CA VAL A 296 12.41 -5.60 -8.28
C VAL A 296 11.24 -6.54 -7.99
N PHE A 297 10.11 -6.03 -7.51
CA PHE A 297 8.90 -6.83 -7.31
C PHE A 297 8.38 -7.43 -8.62
N THR A 298 8.32 -6.67 -9.70
CA THR A 298 7.86 -7.18 -11.00
C THR A 298 8.81 -8.21 -11.57
N HIS A 299 10.12 -8.04 -11.39
CA HIS A 299 11.12 -9.07 -11.74
C HIS A 299 10.91 -10.34 -10.90
N TRP A 300 10.65 -10.22 -9.60
CA TRP A 300 10.32 -11.35 -8.74
C TRP A 300 9.05 -12.09 -9.22
N LEU A 301 8.00 -11.37 -9.64
CA LEU A 301 6.81 -11.97 -10.23
C LEU A 301 7.15 -12.77 -11.49
N ASP A 302 8.02 -12.25 -12.36
CA ASP A 302 8.41 -12.91 -13.61
C ASP A 302 9.22 -14.19 -13.35
N VAL A 303 10.23 -14.12 -12.49
CA VAL A 303 11.05 -15.28 -12.10
C VAL A 303 10.19 -16.41 -11.51
N ASN A 304 9.17 -16.05 -10.71
CA ASN A 304 8.22 -17.01 -10.13
C ASN A 304 7.09 -17.41 -11.10
N LYS A 305 7.14 -17.02 -12.37
CA LYS A 305 6.19 -17.37 -13.44
C LYS A 305 4.78 -16.79 -13.24
N PHE A 306 4.63 -15.78 -12.39
CA PHE A 306 3.35 -15.09 -12.24
C PHE A 306 3.03 -14.18 -13.44
N LEU A 307 4.03 -13.68 -14.18
CA LEU A 307 3.81 -12.87 -15.39
C LEU A 307 3.76 -13.68 -16.68
N ALA A 308 3.96 -14.99 -16.60
CA ALA A 308 3.90 -15.84 -17.80
C ALA A 308 2.49 -15.78 -18.42
N THR A 309 2.41 -15.38 -19.67
CA THR A 309 1.18 -15.52 -20.46
C THR A 309 0.89 -17.01 -20.63
N ASN A 310 -0.37 -17.41 -20.44
CA ASN A 310 -0.81 -18.73 -20.89
C ASN A 310 -0.71 -18.72 -22.41
N ALA A 311 0.47 -19.03 -22.97
CA ALA A 311 0.56 -19.36 -24.35
C ALA A 311 -0.47 -20.47 -24.61
N ALA A 312 -1.45 -20.18 -25.48
CA ALA A 312 -2.48 -21.14 -25.82
C ALA A 312 -1.81 -22.48 -26.14
N LYS A 313 -2.19 -23.51 -25.33
CA LYS A 313 -1.89 -24.88 -25.70
C LYS A 313 -2.78 -25.31 -26.85
#